data_b0c1da3b4904722d921e74ac06aeeba3
#
_entry.id   b0c1da3b4904722d921e74ac06aeeba3
#
_cell.length_a   1.000
_cell.length_b   1.000
_cell.length_c   1.000
_cell.angle_alpha   90.00
_cell.angle_beta   90.00
_cell.angle_gamma   90.00
#
_symmetry.space_group_name_H-M   'P 1'
#
loop_
_entity.id
_entity.type
_entity.pdbx_description
1 polymer ?
#
loop_
_entity_poly.entity_id
_entity_poly.type
_entity_poly.pdbx_seq_one_letter_code
_entity_poly.pdbx_strand_id
1 'polypeptide(L)'
;MKENKELLAVRKTLKKSKPWFVVKESKFSARVKSRWRYPRGKHSKVRQQHRGRPRLPNPGYGSPKAVKGFHPSGLLPVVVKTLDELNSIDLATQGVLISGKIGNRKRIELLTAAQEKKITILSSSNSEKLLKKLQDNFVERQKTRKKK
;
A
#
# COMPACT_ATOMS: atom_id res chain seq x y z
N MET A 1 7.85 -11.98 18.31
CA MET A 1 7.47 -10.55 18.06
C MET A 1 8.62 -9.55 18.19
N LYS A 2 9.60 -9.71 19.11
CA LYS A 2 10.75 -8.79 19.24
C LYS A 2 11.62 -8.77 17.97
N GLU A 3 11.95 -9.93 17.42
CA GLU A 3 12.76 -10.06 16.18
C GLU A 3 12.18 -9.31 14.98
N ASN A 4 10.86 -9.34 14.81
CA ASN A 4 10.22 -8.61 13.72
C ASN A 4 10.33 -7.09 13.87
N LYS A 5 10.40 -6.54 15.09
CA LYS A 5 10.59 -5.10 15.31
C LYS A 5 12.00 -4.65 14.88
N GLU A 6 13.01 -5.43 15.21
CA GLU A 6 14.40 -5.16 14.79
C GLU A 6 14.54 -5.23 13.28
N LEU A 7 13.99 -6.27 12.64
CA LEU A 7 13.99 -6.41 11.20
C LEU A 7 13.20 -5.30 10.48
N LEU A 8 12.13 -4.78 11.07
CA LEU A 8 11.40 -3.63 10.56
C LEU A 8 12.23 -2.34 10.65
N ALA A 9 13.00 -2.15 11.73
CA ALA A 9 13.92 -1.03 11.86
C ALA A 9 15.03 -1.09 10.79
N VAL A 10 15.65 -2.26 10.60
CA VAL A 10 16.63 -2.51 9.54
C VAL A 10 16.02 -2.23 8.16
N ARG A 11 14.80 -2.72 7.91
CA ARG A 11 14.07 -2.44 6.65
C ARG A 11 13.87 -0.93 6.44
N LYS A 12 13.54 -0.17 7.48
CA LYS A 12 13.35 1.28 7.42
C LYS A 12 14.65 1.99 7.02
N THR A 13 15.78 1.58 7.61
CA THR A 13 17.12 2.10 7.29
C THR A 13 17.51 1.77 5.85
N LEU A 14 17.35 0.51 5.44
CA LEU A 14 17.60 0.08 4.07
C LEU A 14 16.74 0.83 3.04
N LYS A 15 15.48 1.12 3.36
CA LYS A 15 14.62 1.91 2.46
C LYS A 15 15.09 3.34 2.29
N LYS A 16 15.68 3.96 3.31
CA LYS A 16 16.25 5.32 3.21
C LYS A 16 17.49 5.38 2.33
N SER A 17 18.33 4.35 2.37
CA SER A 17 19.57 4.28 1.59
C SER A 17 19.37 3.81 0.14
N LYS A 18 18.19 3.31 -0.21
CA LYS A 18 17.88 2.85 -1.57
C LYS A 18 17.89 3.99 -2.59
N PRO A 19 18.52 3.76 -3.77
CA PRO A 19 18.34 4.68 -4.89
C PRO A 19 16.88 4.67 -5.37
N TRP A 20 16.44 5.81 -5.87
CA TRP A 20 15.13 5.90 -6.50
C TRP A 20 15.20 5.34 -7.92
N PHE A 21 14.57 4.20 -8.14
CA PHE A 21 14.53 3.53 -9.44
C PHE A 21 13.45 4.17 -10.33
N VAL A 22 13.89 4.97 -11.28
CA VAL A 22 13.02 5.63 -12.27
C VAL A 22 13.58 5.44 -13.67
N VAL A 23 12.72 5.61 -14.67
CA VAL A 23 13.14 5.59 -16.06
C VAL A 23 14.15 6.73 -16.32
N LYS A 24 15.15 6.44 -17.14
CA LYS A 24 16.10 7.45 -17.60
C LYS A 24 15.32 8.62 -18.22
N GLU A 25 15.82 9.84 -17.99
CA GLU A 25 15.26 11.09 -18.54
C GLU A 25 13.91 11.54 -17.96
N SER A 26 13.35 10.84 -16.97
CA SER A 26 12.13 11.31 -16.29
C SER A 26 12.26 12.68 -15.63
N LYS A 27 13.49 13.11 -15.32
CA LYS A 27 13.78 14.44 -14.77
C LYS A 27 13.79 15.55 -15.82
N PHE A 28 14.01 15.21 -17.07
CA PHE A 28 14.23 16.17 -18.16
C PHE A 28 13.04 16.29 -19.11
N SER A 29 12.11 15.34 -19.07
CA SER A 29 10.98 15.32 -19.98
C SER A 29 9.65 15.19 -19.22
N ALA A 30 8.77 16.17 -19.35
CA ALA A 30 7.44 16.18 -18.75
C ALA A 30 6.54 15.04 -19.24
N ARG A 31 6.77 14.55 -20.46
CA ARG A 31 6.01 13.41 -21.03
C ARG A 31 6.40 12.07 -20.41
N VAL A 32 7.60 11.95 -19.85
CA VAL A 32 8.09 10.68 -19.30
C VAL A 32 7.67 10.56 -17.85
N LYS A 33 6.66 9.73 -17.57
CA LYS A 33 6.19 9.47 -16.21
C LYS A 33 7.31 8.83 -15.37
N SER A 34 7.46 9.28 -14.12
CA SER A 34 8.49 8.84 -13.16
C SER A 34 8.22 7.43 -12.61
N ARG A 35 8.12 6.44 -13.47
CA ARG A 35 7.99 5.02 -13.13
C ARG A 35 9.18 4.23 -13.63
N TRP A 36 9.51 3.15 -12.96
CA TRP A 36 10.58 2.27 -13.41
C TRP A 36 10.22 1.57 -14.73
N ARG A 37 11.14 1.62 -15.67
CA ARG A 37 11.17 0.77 -16.87
C ARG A 37 12.60 0.28 -17.06
N TYR A 38 12.76 -1.01 -17.35
CA TYR A 38 14.09 -1.57 -17.64
C TYR A 38 14.65 -0.97 -18.93
N PRO A 39 15.89 -0.49 -18.93
CA PRO A 39 16.51 0.06 -20.14
C PRO A 39 16.82 -1.05 -21.14
N ARG A 40 16.22 -1.00 -22.34
CA ARG A 40 16.37 -2.02 -23.39
C ARG A 40 17.30 -1.63 -24.52
N GLY A 41 17.60 -0.34 -24.70
CA GLY A 41 18.42 0.16 -25.80
C GLY A 41 19.83 -0.46 -25.84
N LYS A 42 20.31 -0.82 -27.04
CA LYS A 42 21.66 -1.40 -27.26
C LYS A 42 22.77 -0.53 -26.65
N HIS A 43 22.71 0.77 -26.83
CA HIS A 43 23.68 1.72 -26.34
C HIS A 43 23.32 2.38 -25.00
N SER A 44 22.35 1.85 -24.27
CA SER A 44 21.96 2.40 -22.99
C SER A 44 23.04 2.24 -21.93
N LYS A 45 23.69 3.34 -21.57
CA LYS A 45 24.75 3.39 -20.54
C LYS A 45 24.25 2.97 -19.16
N VAL A 46 22.95 3.13 -18.88
CA VAL A 46 22.32 2.63 -17.66
C VAL A 46 22.25 1.10 -17.68
N ARG A 47 21.87 0.47 -18.81
CA ARG A 47 21.86 -0.97 -18.96
C ARG A 47 23.24 -1.60 -18.80
N GLN A 48 24.25 -0.91 -19.32
CA GLN A 48 25.66 -1.30 -19.24
C GLN A 48 26.29 -0.94 -17.89
N GLN A 49 25.54 -0.35 -16.96
CA GLN A 49 25.99 0.01 -15.60
C GLN A 49 27.23 0.92 -15.55
N HIS A 50 27.36 1.83 -16.51
CA HIS A 50 28.47 2.78 -16.53
C HIS A 50 28.49 3.65 -15.26
N ARG A 51 29.71 4.00 -14.81
CA ARG A 51 29.93 4.90 -13.68
C ARG A 51 29.24 6.25 -13.91
N GLY A 52 28.65 6.83 -12.84
CA GLY A 52 27.89 8.08 -12.90
C GLY A 52 26.49 7.97 -13.49
N ARG A 53 26.02 6.76 -13.80
CA ARG A 53 24.63 6.53 -14.25
C ARG A 53 23.75 5.96 -13.12
N PRO A 54 22.41 6.16 -13.20
CA PRO A 54 21.48 5.58 -12.21
C PRO A 54 21.66 4.06 -12.08
N ARG A 55 21.61 3.57 -10.86
CA ARG A 55 21.78 2.14 -10.59
C ARG A 55 20.54 1.36 -10.99
N LEU A 56 20.75 0.13 -11.47
CA LEU A 56 19.68 -0.82 -11.75
C LEU A 56 19.19 -1.50 -10.46
N PRO A 57 17.90 -1.89 -10.39
CA PRO A 57 17.43 -2.77 -9.32
C PRO A 57 18.20 -4.08 -9.30
N ASN A 58 18.74 -4.42 -8.14
CA ASN A 58 19.48 -5.65 -7.89
C ASN A 58 18.91 -6.36 -6.64
N PRO A 59 19.11 -7.68 -6.49
CA PRO A 59 18.66 -8.42 -5.30
C PRO A 59 19.16 -7.83 -3.98
N GLY A 60 20.37 -7.26 -3.94
CA GLY A 60 20.93 -6.59 -2.76
C GLY A 60 20.14 -5.39 -2.24
N TYR A 61 19.29 -4.77 -3.06
CA TYR A 61 18.36 -3.74 -2.63
C TYR A 61 17.06 -4.32 -2.04
N GLY A 62 16.95 -5.63 -1.88
CA GLY A 62 15.80 -6.30 -1.27
C GLY A 62 15.56 -5.88 0.19
N SER A 63 14.40 -6.19 0.72
CA SER A 63 14.10 -6.09 2.14
C SER A 63 14.31 -7.46 2.81
N PRO A 64 14.58 -7.52 4.12
CA PRO A 64 14.68 -8.78 4.85
C PRO A 64 13.47 -9.67 4.58
N LYS A 65 13.70 -10.96 4.33
CA LYS A 65 12.68 -11.91 3.85
C LYS A 65 11.49 -12.00 4.81
N ALA A 66 11.75 -12.05 6.12
CA ALA A 66 10.74 -12.19 7.15
C ALA A 66 9.74 -11.02 7.24
N VAL A 67 10.18 -9.79 6.89
CA VAL A 67 9.34 -8.57 6.97
C VAL A 67 9.00 -7.98 5.60
N LYS A 68 9.31 -8.73 4.53
CA LYS A 68 8.94 -8.34 3.17
C LYS A 68 7.42 -8.40 3.01
N GLY A 69 6.81 -7.30 2.53
CA GLY A 69 5.36 -7.22 2.36
C GLY A 69 4.60 -6.69 3.58
N PHE A 70 5.19 -6.65 4.76
CA PHE A 70 4.52 -6.13 5.95
C PHE A 70 4.22 -4.63 5.81
N HIS A 71 3.15 -4.19 6.45
CA HIS A 71 2.86 -2.77 6.60
C HIS A 71 3.92 -2.10 7.52
N PRO A 72 4.16 -0.77 7.44
CA PRO A 72 5.08 -0.07 8.37
C PRO A 72 4.75 -0.24 9.84
N SER A 73 3.49 -0.50 10.19
CA SER A 73 3.04 -0.81 11.56
C SER A 73 3.51 -2.18 12.07
N GLY A 74 4.06 -3.03 11.21
CA GLY A 74 4.50 -4.39 11.56
C GLY A 74 3.46 -5.48 11.35
N LEU A 75 2.26 -5.13 10.90
CA LEU A 75 1.19 -6.08 10.60
C LEU A 75 1.28 -6.60 9.16
N LEU A 76 0.90 -7.86 8.97
CA LEU A 76 0.74 -8.45 7.65
C LEU A 76 -0.56 -7.95 7.03
N PRO A 77 -0.53 -7.27 5.87
CA PRO A 77 -1.73 -6.78 5.23
C PRO A 77 -2.54 -7.90 4.58
N VAL A 78 -3.80 -8.06 4.98
CA VAL A 78 -4.76 -9.00 4.40
C VAL A 78 -5.86 -8.22 3.70
N VAL A 79 -6.15 -8.56 2.44
CA VAL A 79 -7.21 -7.89 1.65
C VAL A 79 -8.53 -8.57 1.91
N VAL A 80 -9.51 -7.81 2.39
CA VAL A 80 -10.84 -8.28 2.80
C VAL A 80 -11.92 -7.76 1.87
N LYS A 81 -12.86 -8.65 1.50
CA LYS A 81 -14.02 -8.37 0.65
C LYS A 81 -15.35 -8.73 1.31
N THR A 82 -15.35 -9.69 2.24
CA THR A 82 -16.54 -10.22 2.92
C THR A 82 -16.42 -10.13 4.44
N LEU A 83 -17.53 -10.26 5.15
CA LEU A 83 -17.55 -10.30 6.62
C LEU A 83 -16.89 -11.57 7.16
N ASP A 84 -17.01 -12.69 6.45
CA ASP A 84 -16.42 -13.97 6.86
C ASP A 84 -14.89 -13.88 6.83
N GLU A 85 -14.33 -13.29 5.77
CA GLU A 85 -12.89 -13.01 5.70
C GLU A 85 -12.43 -12.07 6.82
N LEU A 86 -13.26 -11.09 7.22
CA LEU A 86 -12.96 -10.20 8.33
C LEU A 86 -12.94 -10.95 9.67
N ASN A 87 -13.85 -11.93 9.85
CA ASN A 87 -13.97 -12.71 11.07
C ASN A 87 -12.79 -13.69 11.27
N SER A 88 -12.17 -14.13 10.18
CA SER A 88 -11.04 -15.07 10.20
C SER A 88 -9.67 -14.39 10.43
N ILE A 89 -9.63 -13.08 10.67
CA ILE A 89 -8.38 -12.33 10.83
C ILE A 89 -7.79 -12.46 12.22
N ASP A 90 -6.49 -12.67 12.24
CA ASP A 90 -5.70 -12.72 13.47
C ASP A 90 -5.28 -11.30 13.90
N LEU A 91 -5.87 -10.80 14.98
CA LEU A 91 -5.69 -9.44 15.49
C LEU A 91 -4.24 -9.11 15.87
N ALA A 92 -3.48 -10.13 16.29
CA ALA A 92 -2.12 -9.94 16.78
C ALA A 92 -1.08 -9.74 15.66
N THR A 93 -1.30 -10.38 14.50
CA THR A 93 -0.29 -10.47 13.42
C THR A 93 -0.74 -9.80 12.13
N GLN A 94 -2.04 -9.67 11.90
CA GLN A 94 -2.62 -9.22 10.64
C GLN A 94 -3.30 -7.86 10.76
N GLY A 95 -3.34 -7.13 9.63
CA GLY A 95 -4.08 -5.88 9.52
C GLY A 95 -4.89 -5.83 8.23
N VAL A 96 -6.05 -5.21 8.28
CA VAL A 96 -7.06 -5.23 7.21
C VAL A 96 -6.77 -4.18 6.13
N LEU A 97 -6.80 -4.61 4.88
CA LEU A 97 -6.93 -3.78 3.71
C LEU A 97 -8.30 -4.03 3.06
N ILE A 98 -9.22 -3.09 3.16
CA ILE A 98 -10.52 -3.21 2.49
C ILE A 98 -10.32 -3.07 0.98
N SER A 99 -10.80 -4.05 0.22
CA SER A 99 -10.66 -4.08 -1.24
C SER A 99 -11.28 -2.84 -1.91
N GLY A 100 -10.61 -2.25 -2.90
CA GLY A 100 -11.12 -1.14 -3.69
C GLY A 100 -12.31 -1.50 -4.59
N LYS A 101 -12.49 -2.80 -4.89
CA LYS A 101 -13.54 -3.30 -5.78
C LYS A 101 -14.92 -3.43 -5.12
N ILE A 102 -15.03 -3.20 -3.80
CA ILE A 102 -16.32 -3.29 -3.07
C ILE A 102 -17.08 -1.98 -3.17
N GLY A 103 -18.41 -2.08 -3.27
CA GLY A 103 -19.31 -0.93 -3.23
C GLY A 103 -19.36 -0.26 -1.85
N ASN A 104 -19.85 0.99 -1.80
CA ASN A 104 -19.86 1.78 -0.56
C ASN A 104 -20.71 1.15 0.55
N ARG A 105 -21.84 0.50 0.23
CA ARG A 105 -22.67 -0.17 1.23
C ARG A 105 -21.89 -1.26 1.97
N LYS A 106 -21.35 -2.22 1.27
CA LYS A 106 -20.51 -3.29 1.87
C LYS A 106 -19.27 -2.75 2.58
N ARG A 107 -18.71 -1.63 2.06
CA ARG A 107 -17.56 -0.99 2.71
C ARG A 107 -17.92 -0.38 4.06
N ILE A 108 -19.11 0.23 4.19
CA ILE A 108 -19.60 0.73 5.48
C ILE A 108 -19.82 -0.44 6.45
N GLU A 109 -20.45 -1.51 6.03
CA GLU A 109 -20.68 -2.71 6.84
C GLU A 109 -19.36 -3.31 7.36
N LEU A 110 -18.35 -3.43 6.49
CA LEU A 110 -17.02 -3.92 6.88
C LEU A 110 -16.27 -2.97 7.82
N LEU A 111 -16.41 -1.65 7.64
CA LEU A 111 -15.79 -0.66 8.51
C LEU A 111 -16.41 -0.66 9.91
N THR A 112 -17.74 -0.76 10.02
CA THR A 112 -18.44 -0.85 11.31
C THR A 112 -18.06 -2.12 12.06
N ALA A 113 -18.11 -3.28 11.39
CA ALA A 113 -17.71 -4.55 11.98
C ALA A 113 -16.23 -4.57 12.41
N ALA A 114 -15.34 -3.93 11.63
CA ALA A 114 -13.94 -3.82 12.00
C ALA A 114 -13.70 -2.91 13.21
N GLN A 115 -14.52 -1.86 13.40
CA GLN A 115 -14.45 -1.00 14.58
C GLN A 115 -14.97 -1.71 15.84
N GLU A 116 -16.08 -2.43 15.75
CA GLU A 116 -16.63 -3.23 16.84
C GLU A 116 -15.61 -4.27 17.36
N LYS A 117 -14.89 -4.91 16.46
CA LYS A 117 -13.85 -5.90 16.78
C LYS A 117 -12.47 -5.30 17.06
N LYS A 118 -12.33 -3.98 17.05
CA LYS A 118 -11.05 -3.26 17.24
C LYS A 118 -9.93 -3.73 16.30
N ILE A 119 -10.28 -4.11 15.06
CA ILE A 119 -9.34 -4.57 14.06
C ILE A 119 -8.60 -3.36 13.45
N THR A 120 -7.30 -3.46 13.31
CA THR A 120 -6.48 -2.41 12.71
C THR A 120 -6.69 -2.32 11.19
N ILE A 121 -7.28 -1.21 10.73
CA ILE A 121 -7.48 -0.93 9.30
C ILE A 121 -6.26 -0.21 8.75
N LEU A 122 -5.55 -0.84 7.81
CA LEU A 122 -4.32 -0.32 7.20
C LEU A 122 -4.57 0.60 6.00
N SER A 123 -5.75 0.53 5.40
CA SER A 123 -6.10 1.30 4.19
C SER A 123 -6.37 2.78 4.46
N SER A 124 -6.59 3.18 5.70
CA SER A 124 -6.85 4.56 6.09
C SER A 124 -6.22 4.85 7.44
N SER A 125 -5.56 6.00 7.55
CA SER A 125 -5.03 6.50 8.83
C SER A 125 -6.14 6.92 9.81
N ASN A 126 -7.35 7.17 9.30
CA ASN A 126 -8.48 7.65 10.09
C ASN A 126 -9.78 6.97 9.60
N SER A 127 -10.01 5.76 10.12
CA SER A 127 -11.16 4.91 9.73
C SER A 127 -12.52 5.55 10.08
N GLU A 128 -12.60 6.29 11.19
CA GLU A 128 -13.81 6.96 11.64
C GLU A 128 -14.23 8.10 10.70
N LYS A 129 -13.27 8.96 10.30
CA LYS A 129 -13.54 10.03 9.32
C LYS A 129 -13.97 9.47 7.97
N LEU A 130 -13.36 8.36 7.55
CA LEU A 130 -13.74 7.68 6.32
C LEU A 130 -15.16 7.13 6.40
N LEU A 131 -15.51 6.52 7.52
CA LEU A 131 -16.85 5.97 7.73
C LEU A 131 -17.92 7.08 7.70
N LYS A 132 -17.73 8.17 8.45
CA LYS A 132 -18.64 9.33 8.42
C LYS A 132 -18.81 9.86 6.99
N LYS A 133 -17.72 10.13 6.28
CA LYS A 133 -17.78 10.61 4.88
C LYS A 133 -18.55 9.66 3.95
N LEU A 134 -18.41 8.33 4.12
CA LEU A 134 -19.13 7.36 3.32
C LEU A 134 -20.64 7.32 3.65
N GLN A 135 -20.99 7.46 4.93
CA GLN A 135 -22.36 7.56 5.38
C GLN A 135 -23.06 8.81 4.85
N ASP A 136 -22.42 9.98 4.97
CA ASP A 136 -22.92 11.24 4.45
C ASP A 136 -23.15 11.18 2.93
N ASN A 137 -22.19 10.71 2.18
CA ASN A 137 -22.32 10.50 0.73
C ASN A 137 -23.44 9.52 0.37
N PHE A 138 -23.69 8.50 1.20
CA PHE A 138 -24.75 7.55 0.97
C PHE A 138 -26.13 8.21 1.17
N VAL A 139 -26.28 9.00 2.24
CA VAL A 139 -27.52 9.75 2.54
C VAL A 139 -27.81 10.79 1.45
N GLU A 140 -26.80 11.53 1.00
CA GLU A 140 -26.97 12.51 -0.10
C GLU A 140 -27.44 11.85 -1.40
N ARG A 141 -26.86 10.71 -1.76
CA ARG A 141 -27.28 9.96 -2.95
C ARG A 141 -28.71 9.43 -2.84
N GLN A 142 -29.16 9.02 -1.66
CA GLN A 142 -30.54 8.63 -1.44
C GLN A 142 -31.51 9.82 -1.60
N LYS A 143 -31.15 10.99 -1.03
CA LYS A 143 -31.94 12.22 -1.17
C LYS A 143 -32.06 12.64 -2.65
N THR A 144 -30.96 12.57 -3.40
CA THR A 144 -30.94 12.95 -4.83
C THR A 144 -31.79 11.98 -5.67
N ARG A 145 -31.81 10.68 -5.34
CA ARG A 145 -32.66 9.69 -6.03
C ARG A 145 -34.15 9.86 -5.75
N LYS A 146 -34.51 10.30 -4.53
CA LYS A 146 -35.92 10.57 -4.18
C LYS A 146 -36.46 11.86 -4.78
N LYS A 147 -35.59 12.78 -5.23
CA LYS A 147 -35.95 14.05 -5.89
C LYS A 147 -36.10 13.93 -7.42
N LYS A 148 -35.67 12.82 -8.01
CA LYS A 148 -35.88 12.46 -9.42
C LYS A 148 -37.10 11.53 -9.57
#